data_84a5764c604afbb69171a072d4acc1cc
#
_entry.id   84a5764c604afbb69171a072d4acc1cc
#
_cell.length_a   1.000
_cell.length_b   1.000
_cell.length_c   1.000
_cell.angle_alpha   90.00
_cell.angle_beta   90.00
_cell.angle_gamma   90.00
#
_symmetry.space_group_name_H-M   'P 1'
#
loop_
_entity.id
_entity.type
_entity.pdbx_description
1 polymer ?
#
loop_
_entity_poly.entity_id
_entity_poly.type
_entity_poly.pdbx_seq_one_letter_code
_entity_poly.pdbx_strand_id
1 'polypeptide(L)'
;MAIAEQQAQAAQGSGDKSWHGIVLQTLKRNEISLIPYVPDRVLTPLIKNLHADPFFTTFATAREEEAVGIVSGAWMGGRRGAVLMQTSGFATLANVLASLAVPYQIPLIMFVSERGTLGEFNYGQSLVCRTMRPVLDSLALEHHTITRLDELEFIADRSIKQAVTTQRRWR
;
A
#
# COMPACT_ATOMS: atom_id res chain seq x y z
N MET A 1 -23.03 33.64 -13.72
CA MET A 1 -21.85 32.88 -14.16
C MET A 1 -20.70 32.98 -13.17
N ALA A 2 -20.35 34.12 -12.58
CA ALA A 2 -19.19 34.27 -11.67
C ALA A 2 -19.19 33.45 -10.37
N ILE A 3 -20.36 33.11 -9.82
CA ILE A 3 -20.45 32.36 -8.53
C ILE A 3 -20.14 30.88 -8.71
N ALA A 4 -20.52 30.29 -9.85
CA ALA A 4 -20.24 28.89 -10.15
C ALA A 4 -18.74 28.63 -10.45
N GLU A 5 -18.05 29.61 -11.05
CA GLU A 5 -16.61 29.52 -11.32
C GLU A 5 -15.77 29.71 -10.04
N GLN A 6 -16.21 30.54 -9.11
CA GLN A 6 -15.56 30.68 -7.79
C GLN A 6 -15.74 29.43 -6.91
N GLN A 7 -16.87 28.74 -6.99
CA GLN A 7 -17.08 27.49 -6.28
C GLN A 7 -16.27 26.32 -6.89
N ALA A 8 -16.06 26.31 -8.19
CA ALA A 8 -15.21 25.33 -8.86
C ALA A 8 -13.71 25.54 -8.55
N GLN A 9 -13.27 26.78 -8.38
CA GLN A 9 -11.88 27.10 -8.01
C GLN A 9 -11.61 26.86 -6.51
N ALA A 10 -12.59 27.03 -5.64
CA ALA A 10 -12.47 26.70 -4.20
C ALA A 10 -12.40 25.18 -3.95
N ALA A 11 -12.95 24.35 -4.84
CA ALA A 11 -12.86 22.90 -4.74
C ALA A 11 -11.49 22.31 -5.16
N GLN A 12 -10.65 23.10 -5.85
CA GLN A 12 -9.31 22.67 -6.26
C GLN A 12 -8.22 22.86 -5.21
N GLY A 13 -8.53 23.45 -4.06
CA GLY A 13 -7.55 23.78 -3.00
C GLY A 13 -7.61 22.97 -1.71
N SER A 14 -8.65 22.17 -1.46
CA SER A 14 -8.72 21.28 -0.30
C SER A 14 -8.54 19.83 -0.76
N GLY A 15 -7.32 19.33 -0.67
CA GLY A 15 -7.07 17.90 -0.90
C GLY A 15 -8.06 17.06 -0.07
N ASP A 16 -8.57 15.98 -0.65
CA ASP A 16 -9.47 15.06 0.02
C ASP A 16 -8.82 14.58 1.33
N LYS A 17 -9.35 15.01 2.46
CA LYS A 17 -8.85 14.68 3.81
C LYS A 17 -9.28 13.29 4.27
N SER A 18 -9.94 12.51 3.43
CA SER A 18 -10.22 11.11 3.72
C SER A 18 -8.92 10.29 3.73
N TRP A 19 -8.92 9.17 4.44
CA TRP A 19 -7.73 8.30 4.47
C TRP A 19 -7.28 7.86 3.06
N HIS A 20 -8.22 7.57 2.18
CA HIS A 20 -7.92 7.15 0.80
C HIS A 20 -7.41 8.31 -0.07
N GLY A 21 -7.90 9.54 0.16
CA GLY A 21 -7.36 10.73 -0.49
C GLY A 21 -5.92 11.03 -0.06
N ILE A 22 -5.63 10.92 1.24
CA ILE A 22 -4.27 11.09 1.78
C ILE A 22 -3.31 10.06 1.18
N VAL A 23 -3.68 8.78 1.16
CA VAL A 23 -2.85 7.72 0.57
C VAL A 23 -2.61 7.97 -0.91
N LEU A 24 -3.64 8.28 -1.67
CA LEU A 24 -3.53 8.57 -3.11
C LEU A 24 -2.55 9.71 -3.37
N GLN A 25 -2.68 10.85 -2.66
CA GLN A 25 -1.76 11.98 -2.83
C GLN A 25 -0.33 11.64 -2.39
N THR A 26 -0.18 10.83 -1.36
CA THR A 26 1.13 10.36 -0.90
C THR A 26 1.81 9.46 -1.93
N LEU A 27 1.07 8.55 -2.56
CA LEU A 27 1.57 7.72 -3.66
C LEU A 27 2.02 8.58 -4.85
N LYS A 28 1.21 9.55 -5.27
CA LYS A 28 1.56 10.47 -6.39
C LYS A 28 2.84 11.25 -6.10
N ARG A 29 2.93 11.85 -4.91
CA ARG A 29 4.09 12.65 -4.50
C ARG A 29 5.40 11.84 -4.46
N ASN A 30 5.31 10.53 -4.22
CA ASN A 30 6.44 9.62 -4.20
C ASN A 30 6.63 8.85 -5.53
N GLU A 31 5.93 9.25 -6.59
CA GLU A 31 6.03 8.65 -7.94
C GLU A 31 5.68 7.15 -7.98
N ILE A 32 4.83 6.70 -7.07
CA ILE A 32 4.31 5.33 -7.05
C ILE A 32 3.14 5.26 -8.03
N SER A 33 3.35 4.73 -9.22
CA SER A 33 2.33 4.74 -10.29
C SER A 33 1.76 3.38 -10.65
N LEU A 34 2.36 2.29 -10.18
CA LEU A 34 1.90 0.92 -10.46
C LEU A 34 1.27 0.32 -9.21
N ILE A 35 -0.02 -0.01 -9.30
CA ILE A 35 -0.79 -0.48 -8.12
C ILE A 35 -1.55 -1.77 -8.46
N PRO A 36 -0.89 -2.94 -8.47
CA PRO A 36 -1.60 -4.20 -8.45
C PRO A 36 -2.25 -4.42 -7.08
N TYR A 37 -3.41 -5.06 -7.06
CA TYR A 37 -4.15 -5.33 -5.83
C TYR A 37 -4.93 -6.63 -5.88
N VAL A 38 -5.23 -7.22 -4.72
CA VAL A 38 -6.30 -8.20 -4.58
C VAL A 38 -7.52 -7.49 -3.98
N PRO A 39 -8.73 -7.65 -4.53
CA PRO A 39 -9.91 -6.93 -4.09
C PRO A 39 -10.20 -7.10 -2.60
N ASP A 40 -10.41 -5.98 -1.90
CA ASP A 40 -10.78 -5.94 -0.49
C ASP A 40 -11.83 -4.86 -0.24
N ARG A 41 -12.78 -5.14 0.66
CA ARG A 41 -13.88 -4.24 0.95
C ARG A 41 -13.42 -2.90 1.57
N VAL A 42 -12.47 -2.96 2.49
CA VAL A 42 -11.96 -1.78 3.20
C VAL A 42 -11.18 -0.88 2.24
N LEU A 43 -10.41 -1.47 1.33
CA LEU A 43 -9.61 -0.75 0.35
C LEU A 43 -10.41 -0.25 -0.86
N THR A 44 -11.69 -0.62 -1.00
CA THR A 44 -12.54 -0.25 -2.14
C THR A 44 -12.55 1.25 -2.45
N PRO A 45 -12.66 2.19 -1.49
CA PRO A 45 -12.63 3.63 -1.81
C PRO A 45 -11.30 4.06 -2.44
N LEU A 46 -10.18 3.58 -1.92
CA LEU A 46 -8.86 3.86 -2.48
C LEU A 46 -8.73 3.27 -3.88
N ILE A 47 -9.10 2.01 -4.07
CA ILE A 47 -9.03 1.31 -5.38
C ILE A 47 -9.85 2.06 -6.44
N LYS A 48 -11.05 2.52 -6.12
CA LYS A 48 -11.88 3.32 -7.03
C LYS A 48 -11.20 4.63 -7.44
N ASN A 49 -10.62 5.34 -6.50
CA ASN A 49 -9.92 6.60 -6.78
C ASN A 49 -8.67 6.38 -7.62
N LEU A 50 -7.93 5.31 -7.37
CA LEU A 50 -6.75 4.94 -8.16
C LEU A 50 -7.11 4.59 -9.62
N HIS A 51 -8.22 3.86 -9.83
CA HIS A 51 -8.72 3.59 -11.18
C HIS A 51 -9.20 4.83 -11.93
N ALA A 52 -9.73 5.82 -11.21
CA ALA A 52 -10.23 7.06 -11.80
C ALA A 52 -9.12 8.05 -12.17
N ASP A 53 -7.91 7.88 -11.64
CA ASP A 53 -6.80 8.80 -11.85
C ASP A 53 -5.81 8.25 -12.89
N PRO A 54 -5.62 8.92 -14.05
CA PRO A 54 -4.77 8.43 -15.13
C PRO A 54 -3.27 8.36 -14.78
N PHE A 55 -2.85 8.93 -13.66
CA PHE A 55 -1.49 8.77 -13.16
C PHE A 55 -1.15 7.32 -12.82
N PHE A 56 -2.15 6.54 -12.38
CA PHE A 56 -1.95 5.18 -11.90
C PHE A 56 -2.24 4.14 -12.98
N THR A 57 -1.42 3.10 -13.01
CA THR A 57 -1.74 1.83 -13.65
C THR A 57 -2.20 0.88 -12.56
N THR A 58 -3.52 0.67 -12.46
CA THR A 58 -4.16 -0.07 -11.37
C THR A 58 -4.93 -1.25 -11.94
N PHE A 59 -4.71 -2.45 -11.42
CA PHE A 59 -5.39 -3.67 -11.87
C PHE A 59 -5.43 -4.73 -10.76
N ALA A 60 -6.44 -5.62 -10.84
CA ALA A 60 -6.55 -6.75 -9.95
C ALA A 60 -5.62 -7.89 -10.37
N THR A 61 -5.02 -8.56 -9.39
CA THR A 61 -4.28 -9.81 -9.55
C THR A 61 -5.06 -10.98 -8.96
N ALA A 62 -4.76 -12.19 -9.40
CA ALA A 62 -5.38 -13.39 -8.86
C ALA A 62 -4.88 -13.71 -7.44
N ARG A 63 -3.63 -13.35 -7.14
CA ARG A 63 -2.97 -13.61 -5.86
C ARG A 63 -2.01 -12.48 -5.49
N GLU A 64 -1.77 -12.35 -4.20
CA GLU A 64 -0.88 -11.33 -3.65
C GLU A 64 0.58 -11.56 -4.04
N GLU A 65 1.02 -12.82 -4.16
CA GLU A 65 2.37 -13.16 -4.63
C GLU A 65 2.62 -12.68 -6.07
N GLU A 66 1.59 -12.76 -6.93
CA GLU A 66 1.63 -12.23 -8.29
C GLU A 66 1.85 -10.71 -8.26
N ALA A 67 1.09 -9.99 -7.42
CA ALA A 67 1.24 -8.54 -7.26
C ALA A 67 2.66 -8.16 -6.80
N VAL A 68 3.22 -8.89 -5.85
CA VAL A 68 4.60 -8.70 -5.37
C VAL A 68 5.61 -8.94 -6.50
N GLY A 69 5.45 -10.02 -7.28
CA GLY A 69 6.31 -10.31 -8.43
C GLY A 69 6.28 -9.20 -9.48
N ILE A 70 5.09 -8.69 -9.80
CA ILE A 70 4.91 -7.59 -10.77
C ILE A 70 5.59 -6.30 -10.28
N VAL A 71 5.37 -5.89 -9.02
CA VAL A 71 6.01 -4.69 -8.47
C VAL A 71 7.52 -4.84 -8.40
N SER A 72 8.01 -6.04 -8.05
CA SER A 72 9.44 -6.33 -8.03
C SER A 72 10.08 -6.21 -9.42
N GLY A 73 9.45 -6.78 -10.44
CA GLY A 73 9.89 -6.64 -11.83
C GLY A 73 9.84 -5.20 -12.34
N ALA A 74 8.79 -4.47 -11.98
CA ALA A 74 8.66 -3.06 -12.34
C ALA A 74 9.76 -2.20 -11.71
N TRP A 75 10.11 -2.46 -10.45
CA TRP A 75 11.22 -1.79 -9.77
C TRP A 75 12.54 -2.02 -10.52
N MET A 76 12.84 -3.25 -10.92
CA MET A 76 14.03 -3.56 -11.72
C MET A 76 14.02 -2.84 -13.08
N GLY A 77 12.83 -2.56 -13.63
CA GLY A 77 12.63 -1.75 -14.84
C GLY A 77 12.59 -0.24 -14.59
N GLY A 78 12.86 0.23 -13.37
CA GLY A 78 12.89 1.66 -13.03
C GLY A 78 11.51 2.26 -12.70
N ARG A 79 10.47 1.46 -12.52
CA ARG A 79 9.12 1.93 -12.18
C ARG A 79 8.76 1.56 -10.74
N ARG A 80 8.25 2.55 -9.98
CA ARG A 80 7.82 2.35 -8.60
C ARG A 80 6.38 1.85 -8.52
N GLY A 81 6.15 0.89 -7.63
CA GLY A 81 4.83 0.33 -7.36
C GLY A 81 4.56 0.12 -5.88
N ALA A 82 3.29 -0.09 -5.56
CA ALA A 82 2.82 -0.53 -4.25
C ALA A 82 1.73 -1.59 -4.42
N VAL A 83 1.63 -2.51 -3.46
CA VAL A 83 0.62 -3.57 -3.47
C VAL A 83 -0.45 -3.27 -2.43
N LEU A 84 -1.73 -3.43 -2.79
CA LEU A 84 -2.85 -3.33 -1.86
C LEU A 84 -3.43 -4.71 -1.61
N MET A 85 -3.62 -5.06 -0.33
CA MET A 85 -4.12 -6.36 0.07
C MET A 85 -4.77 -6.33 1.46
N GLN A 86 -5.38 -7.42 1.88
CA GLN A 86 -5.79 -7.64 3.26
C GLN A 86 -4.82 -8.58 4.01
N THR A 87 -5.01 -8.71 5.31
CA THR A 87 -4.17 -9.55 6.20
C THR A 87 -4.06 -10.99 5.74
N SER A 88 -5.15 -11.61 5.27
CA SER A 88 -5.12 -13.00 4.77
C SER A 88 -4.30 -13.15 3.49
N GLY A 89 -4.26 -12.13 2.65
CA GLY A 89 -3.40 -12.10 1.49
C GLY A 89 -1.93 -11.96 1.86
N PHE A 90 -1.62 -11.12 2.83
CA PHE A 90 -0.26 -11.02 3.37
C PHE A 90 0.25 -12.38 3.89
N ALA A 91 -0.61 -13.20 4.49
CA ALA A 91 -0.21 -14.51 5.02
C ALA A 91 0.36 -15.46 3.96
N THR A 92 0.08 -15.24 2.69
CA THR A 92 0.63 -16.06 1.59
C THR A 92 2.03 -15.62 1.16
N LEU A 93 2.51 -14.47 1.61
CA LEU A 93 3.71 -13.82 1.07
C LEU A 93 5.04 -14.30 1.66
N ALA A 94 5.05 -15.08 2.74
CA ALA A 94 6.29 -15.44 3.45
C ALA A 94 7.39 -15.94 2.50
N ASN A 95 7.05 -16.81 1.54
CA ASN A 95 8.00 -17.34 0.58
C ASN A 95 8.53 -16.26 -0.38
N VAL A 96 7.66 -15.50 -1.04
CA VAL A 96 8.08 -14.52 -2.05
C VAL A 96 8.85 -13.35 -1.41
N LEU A 97 8.53 -12.99 -0.18
CA LEU A 97 9.30 -11.99 0.58
C LEU A 97 10.69 -12.51 0.91
N ALA A 98 10.82 -13.75 1.43
CA ALA A 98 12.07 -14.35 1.82
C ALA A 98 12.97 -14.73 0.63
N SER A 99 12.39 -15.10 -0.52
CA SER A 99 13.14 -15.59 -1.68
C SER A 99 13.37 -14.54 -2.77
N LEU A 100 12.58 -13.46 -2.80
CA LEU A 100 12.68 -12.42 -3.83
C LEU A 100 12.93 -11.02 -3.21
N ALA A 101 11.96 -10.48 -2.48
CA ALA A 101 12.02 -9.06 -2.10
C ALA A 101 13.21 -8.75 -1.18
N VAL A 102 13.40 -9.53 -0.12
CA VAL A 102 14.46 -9.30 0.87
C VAL A 102 15.85 -9.57 0.31
N PRO A 103 16.16 -10.73 -0.32
CA PRO A 103 17.50 -11.01 -0.83
C PRO A 103 17.97 -10.04 -1.92
N TYR A 104 17.05 -9.61 -2.77
CA TYR A 104 17.35 -8.66 -3.86
C TYR A 104 17.16 -7.21 -3.46
N GLN A 105 16.85 -6.93 -2.19
CA GLN A 105 16.71 -5.58 -1.63
C GLN A 105 15.71 -4.71 -2.42
N ILE A 106 14.61 -5.31 -2.85
CA ILE A 106 13.57 -4.62 -3.59
C ILE A 106 12.72 -3.81 -2.60
N PRO A 107 12.59 -2.48 -2.77
CA PRO A 107 11.74 -1.65 -1.91
C PRO A 107 10.27 -1.96 -2.21
N LEU A 108 9.73 -2.87 -1.46
CA LEU A 108 8.33 -3.29 -1.59
C LEU A 108 7.45 -2.47 -0.64
N ILE A 109 6.55 -1.68 -1.21
CA ILE A 109 5.54 -0.91 -0.47
C ILE A 109 4.25 -1.70 -0.45
N MET A 110 3.73 -1.98 0.75
CA MET A 110 2.49 -2.72 0.93
C MET A 110 1.53 -1.93 1.82
N PHE A 111 0.29 -1.76 1.36
CA PHE A 111 -0.81 -1.27 2.18
C PHE A 111 -1.74 -2.45 2.50
N VAL A 112 -1.77 -2.81 3.76
CA VAL A 112 -2.52 -3.98 4.23
C VAL A 112 -3.71 -3.52 5.06
N SER A 113 -4.93 -3.83 4.61
CA SER A 113 -6.10 -3.65 5.46
C SER A 113 -6.10 -4.74 6.55
N GLU A 114 -5.92 -4.32 7.80
CA GLU A 114 -5.81 -5.24 8.91
C GLU A 114 -7.18 -5.77 9.32
N ARG A 115 -7.33 -7.08 9.28
CA ARG A 115 -8.49 -7.82 9.76
C ARG A 115 -8.07 -8.85 10.79
N GLY A 116 -9.00 -9.24 11.68
CA GLY A 116 -8.73 -10.24 12.71
C GLY A 116 -8.37 -9.65 14.08
N THR A 117 -8.57 -8.35 14.27
CA THR A 117 -8.44 -7.65 15.56
C THR A 117 -9.69 -7.80 16.42
N LEU A 118 -9.75 -7.09 17.56
CA LEU A 118 -10.90 -7.12 18.46
C LEU A 118 -12.20 -6.81 17.73
N GLY A 119 -13.20 -7.67 17.90
CA GLY A 119 -14.51 -7.55 17.23
C GLY A 119 -14.60 -8.33 15.91
N GLU A 120 -13.55 -9.00 15.45
CA GLU A 120 -13.62 -9.87 14.27
C GLU A 120 -14.39 -11.15 14.61
N PHE A 121 -15.46 -11.40 13.89
CA PHE A 121 -16.31 -12.59 14.04
C PHE A 121 -15.84 -13.79 13.20
N ASN A 122 -14.96 -13.56 12.22
CA ASN A 122 -14.40 -14.64 11.42
C ASN A 122 -13.09 -15.15 12.05
N TYR A 123 -13.17 -16.31 12.70
CA TYR A 123 -12.02 -16.90 13.39
C TYR A 123 -10.80 -17.13 12.49
N GLY A 124 -11.00 -17.44 11.21
CA GLY A 124 -9.92 -17.58 10.23
C GLY A 124 -9.11 -16.29 10.04
N GLN A 125 -9.76 -15.13 10.11
CA GLN A 125 -9.06 -13.84 10.03
C GLN A 125 -8.25 -13.55 11.30
N SER A 126 -8.71 -13.95 12.47
CA SER A 126 -7.98 -13.76 13.73
C SER A 126 -6.64 -14.48 13.75
N LEU A 127 -6.58 -15.70 13.21
CA LEU A 127 -5.33 -16.46 13.16
C LEU A 127 -4.32 -15.85 12.19
N VAL A 128 -4.72 -15.50 10.99
CA VAL A 128 -3.81 -14.87 10.00
C VAL A 128 -3.33 -13.50 10.47
N CYS A 129 -4.16 -12.74 11.19
CA CYS A 129 -3.75 -11.48 11.80
C CYS A 129 -2.58 -11.67 12.79
N ARG A 130 -2.65 -12.71 13.63
CA ARG A 130 -1.59 -13.03 14.60
C ARG A 130 -0.27 -13.41 13.96
N THR A 131 -0.28 -13.99 12.77
CA THR A 131 0.94 -14.42 12.08
C THR A 131 1.61 -13.27 11.29
N MET A 132 0.90 -12.21 10.96
CA MET A 132 1.41 -11.15 10.10
C MET A 132 2.68 -10.49 10.69
N ARG A 133 2.60 -9.94 11.89
CA ARG A 133 3.75 -9.25 12.51
C ARG A 133 4.95 -10.17 12.77
N PRO A 134 4.77 -11.38 13.33
CA PRO A 134 5.88 -12.34 13.46
C PRO A 134 6.59 -12.64 12.13
N VAL A 135 5.88 -12.73 11.01
CA VAL A 135 6.50 -12.90 9.69
C VAL A 135 7.27 -11.65 9.27
N LEU A 136 6.71 -10.45 9.43
CA LEU A 136 7.39 -9.19 9.14
C LEU A 136 8.68 -9.06 9.98
N ASP A 137 8.60 -9.33 11.27
CA ASP A 137 9.73 -9.25 12.21
C ASP A 137 10.83 -10.27 11.86
N SER A 138 10.44 -11.51 11.53
CA SER A 138 11.40 -12.57 11.17
C SER A 138 12.19 -12.26 9.90
N LEU A 139 11.63 -11.45 9.00
CA LEU A 139 12.26 -10.99 7.76
C LEU A 139 12.90 -9.61 7.90
N ALA A 140 12.90 -9.04 9.11
CA ALA A 140 13.36 -7.67 9.39
C ALA A 140 12.73 -6.61 8.48
N LEU A 141 11.45 -6.80 8.12
CA LEU A 141 10.67 -5.85 7.35
C LEU A 141 10.06 -4.80 8.28
N GLU A 142 10.34 -3.53 7.99
CA GLU A 142 9.75 -2.44 8.75
C GLU A 142 8.26 -2.34 8.48
N HIS A 143 7.48 -2.16 9.54
CA HIS A 143 6.03 -2.06 9.43
C HIS A 143 5.45 -1.11 10.49
N HIS A 144 4.36 -0.46 10.15
CA HIS A 144 3.65 0.48 11.02
C HIS A 144 2.16 0.19 11.01
N THR A 145 1.54 0.18 12.19
CA THR A 145 0.08 0.15 12.33
C THR A 145 -0.42 1.57 12.49
N ILE A 146 -1.23 2.02 11.54
CA ILE A 146 -1.79 3.37 11.52
C ILE A 146 -3.21 3.30 12.07
N THR A 147 -3.45 3.95 13.22
CA THR A 147 -4.74 3.96 13.90
C THR A 147 -5.41 5.33 13.87
N ARG A 148 -4.68 6.37 13.51
CA ARG A 148 -5.13 7.76 13.50
C ARG A 148 -4.93 8.40 12.14
N LEU A 149 -5.90 9.20 11.74
CA LEU A 149 -5.86 9.86 10.43
C LEU A 149 -4.76 10.94 10.34
N ASP A 150 -4.48 11.62 11.46
CA ASP A 150 -3.50 12.70 11.53
C ASP A 150 -2.03 12.22 11.40
N GLU A 151 -1.77 10.95 11.65
CA GLU A 151 -0.43 10.34 11.49
C GLU A 151 -0.21 9.69 10.11
N LEU A 152 -1.30 9.41 9.37
CA LEU A 152 -1.28 8.62 8.14
C LEU A 152 -0.34 9.19 7.08
N GLU A 153 -0.46 10.48 6.79
CA GLU A 153 0.36 11.12 5.75
C GLU A 153 1.85 11.03 6.08
N PHE A 154 2.20 11.38 7.33
CA PHE A 154 3.59 11.38 7.77
C PHE A 154 4.19 9.97 7.71
N ILE A 155 3.51 8.98 8.29
CA ILE A 155 4.01 7.60 8.33
C ILE A 155 4.13 7.03 6.92
N ALA A 156 3.09 7.16 6.09
CA ALA A 156 3.12 6.63 4.72
C ALA A 156 4.22 7.28 3.88
N ASP A 157 4.37 8.60 3.91
CA ASP A 157 5.40 9.31 3.15
C ASP A 157 6.81 8.90 3.60
N ARG A 158 7.05 8.82 4.92
CA ARG A 158 8.37 8.45 5.46
C ARG A 158 8.72 7.00 5.18
N SER A 159 7.78 6.07 5.34
CA SER A 159 8.00 4.66 5.04
C SER A 159 8.35 4.43 3.56
N ILE A 160 7.64 5.10 2.64
CA ILE A 160 7.96 5.02 1.22
C ILE A 160 9.36 5.57 0.92
N LYS A 161 9.68 6.76 1.43
CA LYS A 161 11.01 7.37 1.24
C LYS A 161 12.11 6.50 1.82
N GLN A 162 11.90 5.97 3.02
CA GLN A 162 12.85 5.09 3.66
C GLN A 162 13.07 3.82 2.84
N ALA A 163 12.01 3.13 2.41
CA ALA A 163 12.13 1.93 1.59
C ALA A 163 12.92 2.16 0.30
N VAL A 164 12.71 3.31 -0.37
CA VAL A 164 13.40 3.64 -1.63
C VAL A 164 14.85 4.07 -1.41
N THR A 165 15.17 4.71 -0.28
CA THR A 165 16.52 5.30 -0.06
C THR A 165 17.45 4.41 0.75
N THR A 166 16.92 3.52 1.59
CA THR A 166 17.73 2.67 2.49
C THR A 166 17.99 1.29 1.92
N GLN A 167 18.20 1.16 0.62
CA GLN A 167 18.66 -0.10 0.04
C GLN A 167 19.91 -0.54 0.81
N ARG A 168 19.75 -1.48 1.75
CA ARG A 168 20.87 -2.03 2.51
C ARG A 168 21.79 -2.75 1.55
N ARG A 169 22.91 -2.14 1.21
CA ARG A 169 24.02 -2.87 0.57
C ARG A 169 24.56 -3.85 1.62
N TRP A 170 24.27 -5.11 1.43
CA TRP A 170 25.03 -6.15 2.12
C TRP A 170 26.47 -6.03 1.64
N ARG A 171 27.38 -5.69 2.56
CA ARG A 171 28.83 -5.82 2.36
C ARG A 171 29.25 -7.23 2.76
#